data_ef3749dec64a68d61bf65fc1073ace8c
#
_entry.id   ef3749dec64a68d61bf65fc1073ace8c
#
_cell.length_a   1.000
_cell.length_b   1.000
_cell.length_c   1.000
_cell.angle_alpha   90.00
_cell.angle_beta   90.00
_cell.angle_gamma   90.00
#
_symmetry.space_group_name_H-M   'P 1'
#
loop_
_entity.id
_entity.type
_entity.pdbx_description
1 polymer ?
#
loop_
_entity_poly.entity_id
_entity_poly.type
_entity_poly.pdbx_seq_one_letter_code
_entity_poly.pdbx_strand_id
1 'polypeptide(L)'
;MSDTESSPPNVIALRPRKATKASERKWGKAVMDRGFCIIPSLLLRAQARLKLNPTKLVVLLHLADYWWEEHRKPFPAKKSLGDRMSLSARQVQRYMAELEEMQLVKRIERKAIHRGKLSNEYDLSGLVARLKELEPEFRKVEEEVKARRRAVARPGLRRRMEGTS
;
A
#
# COMPACT_ATOMS: atom_id res chain seq x y z
N MET A 1 14.37 -26.46 44.18
CA MET A 1 14.89 -25.49 43.19
C MET A 1 14.48 -25.97 41.82
N SER A 2 13.43 -25.40 41.28
CA SER A 2 12.84 -25.86 40.01
C SER A 2 12.89 -24.66 39.08
N ASP A 3 13.82 -24.71 38.11
CA ASP A 3 13.98 -23.72 37.06
C ASP A 3 12.84 -23.86 36.05
N THR A 4 11.94 -22.91 36.03
CA THR A 4 10.86 -22.82 35.02
C THR A 4 11.41 -22.11 33.81
N GLU A 5 11.86 -22.88 32.84
CA GLU A 5 12.30 -22.39 31.52
C GLU A 5 11.10 -21.88 30.74
N SER A 6 11.02 -20.56 30.64
CA SER A 6 10.00 -19.84 29.86
C SER A 6 10.39 -19.88 28.39
N SER A 7 9.73 -20.71 27.61
CA SER A 7 9.85 -20.73 26.14
C SER A 7 9.38 -19.40 25.52
N PRO A 8 10.12 -18.83 24.55
CA PRO A 8 9.71 -17.62 23.86
C PRO A 8 8.50 -17.87 22.97
N PRO A 9 7.62 -16.85 22.76
CA PRO A 9 6.42 -17.00 21.95
C PRO A 9 6.78 -17.33 20.49
N ASN A 10 6.18 -18.39 19.98
CA ASN A 10 6.35 -18.94 18.66
C ASN A 10 5.87 -17.93 17.59
N VAL A 11 6.78 -17.15 17.03
CA VAL A 11 6.49 -16.25 15.92
C VAL A 11 6.42 -17.05 14.62
N ILE A 12 5.23 -17.48 14.24
CA ILE A 12 4.99 -18.10 12.94
C ILE A 12 5.15 -17.04 11.85
N ALA A 13 6.32 -16.99 11.26
CA ALA A 13 6.58 -16.16 10.07
C ALA A 13 5.88 -16.80 8.85
N LEU A 14 4.72 -16.29 8.48
CA LEU A 14 4.05 -16.59 7.22
C LEU A 14 4.92 -16.12 6.05
N ARG A 15 5.65 -17.02 5.41
CA ARG A 15 6.47 -16.73 4.22
C ARG A 15 5.67 -16.98 2.93
N PRO A 16 5.36 -16.00 2.11
CA PRO A 16 4.95 -16.22 0.73
C PRO A 16 6.19 -16.60 -0.11
N ARG A 17 6.38 -17.91 -0.32
CA ARG A 17 7.62 -18.50 -0.85
C ARG A 17 8.04 -18.12 -2.27
N LYS A 18 7.17 -17.58 -3.15
CA LYS A 18 7.51 -17.27 -4.56
C LYS A 18 7.80 -15.78 -4.83
N ALA A 19 7.09 -14.89 -4.18
CA ALA A 19 7.28 -13.43 -4.36
C ALA A 19 8.61 -12.95 -3.75
N THR A 20 9.04 -13.51 -2.63
CA THR A 20 10.29 -13.17 -1.94
C THR A 20 11.53 -13.40 -2.81
N LYS A 21 11.64 -14.52 -3.52
CA LYS A 21 12.81 -14.81 -4.36
C LYS A 21 12.98 -13.84 -5.54
N ALA A 22 11.90 -13.35 -6.13
CA ALA A 22 11.97 -12.36 -7.21
C ALA A 22 12.37 -10.98 -6.68
N SER A 23 11.83 -10.58 -5.54
CA SER A 23 12.16 -9.32 -4.87
C SER A 23 13.59 -9.34 -4.34
N GLU A 24 14.06 -10.44 -3.76
CA GLU A 24 15.44 -10.61 -3.32
C GLU A 24 16.44 -10.48 -4.47
N ARG A 25 16.12 -11.03 -5.65
CA ARG A 25 16.96 -10.86 -6.85
C ARG A 25 17.03 -9.42 -7.34
N LYS A 26 15.91 -8.68 -7.18
CA LYS A 26 15.80 -7.27 -7.63
C LYS A 26 16.46 -6.30 -6.65
N TRP A 27 16.24 -6.48 -5.35
CA TRP A 27 16.64 -5.53 -4.31
C TRP A 27 17.84 -6.01 -3.49
N GLY A 28 18.17 -7.28 -3.56
CA GLY A 28 19.18 -7.93 -2.71
C GLY A 28 18.58 -8.41 -1.37
N LYS A 29 19.12 -9.55 -0.92
CA LYS A 29 18.64 -10.19 0.32
C LYS A 29 18.79 -9.28 1.54
N ALA A 30 19.93 -8.62 1.71
CA ALA A 30 20.21 -7.75 2.85
C ALA A 30 19.21 -6.59 2.97
N VAL A 31 18.76 -6.02 1.85
CA VAL A 31 17.74 -4.96 1.82
C VAL A 31 16.37 -5.53 2.19
N MET A 32 16.00 -6.69 1.63
CA MET A 32 14.72 -7.33 1.91
C MET A 32 14.60 -7.83 3.36
N ASP A 33 15.70 -8.23 3.98
CA ASP A 33 15.75 -8.66 5.39
C ASP A 33 15.45 -7.49 6.37
N ARG A 34 15.58 -6.23 5.92
CA ARG A 34 15.20 -5.04 6.72
C ARG A 34 13.70 -4.76 6.74
N GLY A 35 12.95 -5.48 5.93
CA GLY A 35 11.52 -5.34 5.77
C GLY A 35 11.14 -4.84 4.38
N PHE A 36 9.87 -4.96 4.07
CA PHE A 36 9.28 -4.49 2.81
C PHE A 36 7.83 -4.12 3.05
N CYS A 37 7.32 -3.20 2.26
CA CYS A 37 5.92 -2.78 2.29
C CYS A 37 5.19 -3.30 1.04
N ILE A 38 3.96 -3.78 1.22
CA ILE A 38 3.09 -4.20 0.13
C ILE A 38 2.11 -3.07 -0.17
N ILE A 39 2.26 -2.45 -1.34
CA ILE A 39 1.41 -1.36 -1.79
C ILE A 39 0.68 -1.78 -3.07
N PRO A 40 -0.65 -1.66 -3.12
CA PRO A 40 -1.40 -1.89 -4.36
C PRO A 40 -0.98 -0.90 -5.44
N SER A 41 -0.64 -1.38 -6.63
CA SER A 41 -0.29 -0.49 -7.76
C SER A 41 -1.43 0.47 -8.11
N LEU A 42 -2.67 0.09 -7.83
CA LEU A 42 -3.84 0.93 -8.04
C LEU A 42 -3.76 2.23 -7.23
N LEU A 43 -3.21 2.23 -6.01
CA LEU A 43 -3.00 3.44 -5.21
C LEU A 43 -2.14 4.47 -5.95
N LEU A 44 -1.03 4.03 -6.55
CA LEU A 44 -0.12 4.91 -7.30
C LEU A 44 -0.79 5.42 -8.59
N ARG A 45 -1.49 4.55 -9.30
CA ARG A 45 -2.17 4.88 -10.57
C ARG A 45 -3.39 5.76 -10.38
N ALA A 46 -4.07 5.64 -9.25
CA ALA A 46 -5.23 6.44 -8.90
C ALA A 46 -4.87 7.74 -8.16
N GLN A 47 -3.59 8.08 -7.99
CA GLN A 47 -3.15 9.25 -7.22
C GLN A 47 -3.89 10.55 -7.59
N ALA A 48 -4.00 10.85 -8.88
CA ALA A 48 -4.70 12.05 -9.36
C ALA A 48 -6.21 11.99 -9.08
N ARG A 49 -6.84 10.83 -9.27
CA ARG A 49 -8.27 10.59 -8.98
C ARG A 49 -8.58 10.73 -7.49
N LEU A 50 -7.65 10.33 -6.63
CA LEU A 50 -7.71 10.48 -5.18
C LEU A 50 -7.32 11.90 -4.72
N LYS A 51 -6.96 12.81 -5.64
CA LYS A 51 -6.48 14.17 -5.33
C LYS A 51 -5.33 14.21 -4.33
N LEU A 52 -4.46 13.19 -4.39
CA LEU A 52 -3.28 13.08 -3.55
C LEU A 52 -2.11 13.84 -4.17
N ASN A 53 -1.59 14.85 -3.47
CA ASN A 53 -0.29 15.39 -3.81
C ASN A 53 0.83 14.41 -3.40
N PRO A 54 2.07 14.57 -3.90
CA PRO A 54 3.17 13.65 -3.59
C PRO A 54 3.40 13.44 -2.09
N THR A 55 3.32 14.49 -1.28
CA THR A 55 3.55 14.40 0.16
C THR A 55 2.46 13.60 0.87
N LYS A 56 1.19 13.82 0.55
CA LYS A 56 0.07 13.02 1.08
C LYS A 56 0.20 11.55 0.70
N LEU A 57 0.59 11.27 -0.55
CA LEU A 57 0.85 9.90 -0.98
C LEU A 57 1.97 9.27 -0.14
N VAL A 58 3.09 9.96 0.06
CA VAL A 58 4.19 9.44 0.87
C VAL A 58 3.77 9.22 2.33
N VAL A 59 2.96 10.10 2.91
CA VAL A 59 2.37 9.87 4.25
C VAL A 59 1.57 8.56 4.28
N LEU A 60 0.72 8.32 3.28
CA LEU A 60 -0.05 7.07 3.17
C LEU A 60 0.85 5.84 3.02
N LEU A 61 1.92 5.94 2.21
CA LEU A 61 2.89 4.84 2.05
C LEU A 61 3.57 4.51 3.38
N HIS A 62 3.96 5.53 4.16
CA HIS A 62 4.52 5.30 5.50
C HIS A 62 3.50 4.69 6.46
N LEU A 63 2.23 5.09 6.43
CA LEU A 63 1.20 4.44 7.25
C LEU A 63 1.01 2.98 6.85
N ALA A 64 1.01 2.68 5.54
CA ALA A 64 0.91 1.31 5.04
C ALA A 64 2.13 0.45 5.42
N ASP A 65 3.33 1.03 5.51
CA ASP A 65 4.54 0.36 5.98
C ASP A 65 4.42 -0.12 7.45
N TYR A 66 3.63 0.56 8.26
CA TYR A 66 3.31 0.13 9.64
C TYR A 66 2.08 -0.79 9.72
N TRP A 67 1.38 -1.03 8.62
CA TRP A 67 0.16 -1.84 8.58
C TRP A 67 0.43 -3.24 8.04
N TRP A 68 0.76 -4.16 8.93
CA TRP A 68 1.11 -5.55 8.58
C TRP A 68 -0.07 -6.52 8.65
N GLU A 69 -1.01 -6.26 9.55
CA GLU A 69 -2.16 -7.11 9.82
C GLU A 69 -3.46 -6.32 9.67
N GLU A 70 -4.45 -6.90 9.03
CA GLU A 70 -5.73 -6.24 8.75
C GLU A 70 -6.39 -5.65 10.01
N HIS A 71 -6.38 -6.41 11.10
CA HIS A 71 -7.01 -6.03 12.36
C HIS A 71 -6.17 -5.10 13.24
N ARG A 72 -4.89 -4.95 12.95
CA ARG A 72 -3.96 -4.12 13.73
C ARG A 72 -3.65 -2.82 12.99
N LYS A 73 -4.36 -1.76 13.39
CA LYS A 73 -4.15 -0.45 12.78
C LYS A 73 -2.75 0.09 13.05
N PRO A 74 -2.11 0.76 12.06
CA PRO A 74 -0.83 1.42 12.27
C PRO A 74 -0.93 2.55 13.29
N PHE A 75 0.11 2.70 14.12
CA PHE A 75 0.17 3.72 15.17
C PHE A 75 1.52 4.46 15.27
N PRO A 76 2.13 4.87 14.14
CA PRO A 76 3.39 5.59 14.20
C PRO A 76 3.23 6.94 14.92
N ALA A 77 4.26 7.35 15.66
CA ALA A 77 4.32 8.69 16.21
C ALA A 77 4.51 9.74 15.10
N LYS A 78 3.86 10.89 15.20
CA LYS A 78 4.01 11.98 14.21
C LYS A 78 5.46 12.42 14.06
N LYS A 79 6.22 12.42 15.17
CA LYS A 79 7.65 12.72 15.16
C LYS A 79 8.42 11.71 14.30
N SER A 80 8.17 10.40 14.47
CA SER A 80 8.83 9.35 13.69
C SER A 80 8.52 9.45 12.19
N LEU A 81 7.29 9.78 11.82
CA LEU A 81 6.94 10.06 10.44
C LEU A 81 7.65 11.32 9.91
N GLY A 82 7.67 12.38 10.71
CA GLY A 82 8.37 13.62 10.37
C GLY A 82 9.86 13.39 10.13
N ASP A 83 10.53 12.68 11.03
CA ASP A 83 11.96 12.37 10.92
C ASP A 83 12.26 11.56 9.62
N ARG A 84 11.42 10.58 9.26
CA ARG A 84 11.57 9.82 8.00
C ARG A 84 11.35 10.66 6.73
N MET A 85 10.51 11.68 6.81
CA MET A 85 10.10 12.49 5.66
C MET A 85 10.78 13.87 5.61
N SER A 86 11.65 14.17 6.55
CA SER A 86 12.25 15.50 6.75
C SER A 86 11.18 16.59 6.93
N LEU A 87 10.10 16.27 7.66
CA LEU A 87 9.00 17.17 7.98
C LEU A 87 8.89 17.38 9.48
N SER A 88 8.41 18.55 9.90
CA SER A 88 8.04 18.79 11.29
C SER A 88 6.79 17.97 11.68
N ALA A 89 6.65 17.63 12.96
CA ALA A 89 5.46 16.97 13.48
C ALA A 89 4.17 17.76 13.19
N ARG A 90 4.26 19.11 13.12
CA ARG A 90 3.14 19.99 12.76
C ARG A 90 2.74 19.83 11.29
N GLN A 91 3.70 19.70 10.39
CA GLN A 91 3.42 19.44 8.97
C GLN A 91 2.78 18.07 8.78
N VAL A 92 3.30 17.02 9.44
CA VAL A 92 2.69 15.69 9.43
C VAL A 92 1.24 15.77 9.94
N GLN A 93 1.01 16.48 11.06
CA GLN A 93 -0.34 16.66 11.60
C GLN A 93 -1.29 17.34 10.60
N ARG A 94 -0.83 18.33 9.86
CA ARG A 94 -1.63 19.01 8.83
C ARG A 94 -2.00 18.04 7.70
N TYR A 95 -1.03 17.28 7.17
CA TYR A 95 -1.32 16.29 6.13
C TYR A 95 -2.26 15.18 6.61
N MET A 96 -2.14 14.76 7.87
CA MET A 96 -3.09 13.82 8.47
C MET A 96 -4.50 14.39 8.54
N ALA A 97 -4.67 15.66 8.94
CA ALA A 97 -5.97 16.32 8.96
C ALA A 97 -6.59 16.40 7.55
N GLU A 98 -5.77 16.78 6.55
CA GLU A 98 -6.23 16.81 5.15
C GLU A 98 -6.64 15.41 4.64
N LEU A 99 -5.94 14.36 5.01
CA LEU A 99 -6.31 12.98 4.67
C LEU A 99 -7.58 12.51 5.40
N GLU A 100 -7.82 13.00 6.62
CA GLU A 100 -9.08 12.78 7.35
C GLU A 100 -10.26 13.50 6.67
N GLU A 101 -10.09 14.76 6.26
CA GLU A 101 -11.09 15.51 5.50
C GLU A 101 -11.44 14.82 4.17
N MET A 102 -10.46 14.21 3.53
CA MET A 102 -10.66 13.41 2.32
C MET A 102 -11.27 12.02 2.60
N GLN A 103 -11.53 11.68 3.85
CA GLN A 103 -12.05 10.38 4.31
C GLN A 103 -11.20 9.17 3.92
N LEU A 104 -9.92 9.38 3.67
CA LEU A 104 -8.98 8.31 3.32
C LEU A 104 -8.35 7.67 4.55
N VAL A 105 -8.21 8.43 5.63
CA VAL A 105 -7.67 8.00 6.92
C VAL A 105 -8.61 8.45 8.03
N LYS A 106 -8.76 7.65 9.07
CA LYS A 106 -9.45 8.05 10.30
C LYS A 106 -8.49 7.90 11.47
N ARG A 107 -8.26 8.97 12.18
CA ARG A 107 -7.45 8.98 13.40
C ARG A 107 -8.27 8.49 14.58
N ILE A 108 -7.69 7.58 15.36
CA ILE A 108 -8.27 7.03 16.58
C ILE A 108 -7.34 7.39 17.73
N GLU A 109 -7.85 8.16 18.69
CA GLU A 109 -7.08 8.53 19.86
C GLU A 109 -6.91 7.34 20.80
N ARG A 110 -5.69 7.17 21.30
CA ARG A 110 -5.35 6.15 22.31
C ARG A 110 -5.00 6.85 23.62
N LYS A 111 -5.62 6.41 24.71
CA LYS A 111 -5.35 6.88 26.06
C LYS A 111 -4.83 5.71 26.90
N ALA A 112 -3.70 5.89 27.57
CA ALA A 112 -3.22 4.94 28.56
C ALA A 112 -3.64 5.40 29.96
N ILE A 113 -4.16 4.47 30.75
CA ILE A 113 -4.68 4.74 32.10
C ILE A 113 -3.59 5.30 33.01
N HIS A 114 -2.32 4.93 32.80
CA HIS A 114 -1.20 5.31 33.69
C HIS A 114 -0.01 5.99 33.00
N ARG A 115 0.01 6.17 31.68
CA ARG A 115 1.19 6.66 30.92
C ARG A 115 0.94 7.90 30.05
N GLY A 116 -0.18 8.59 30.24
CA GLY A 116 -0.49 9.78 29.46
C GLY A 116 -0.90 9.48 28.01
N LYS A 117 -0.65 10.42 27.09
CA LYS A 117 -1.09 10.37 25.70
C LYS A 117 -0.21 9.44 24.88
N LEU A 118 -0.80 8.36 24.34
CA LEU A 118 -0.15 7.46 23.39
C LEU A 118 -0.21 8.01 21.96
N SER A 119 0.61 7.44 21.06
CA SER A 119 0.46 7.69 19.62
C SER A 119 -0.91 7.23 19.14
N ASN A 120 -1.54 8.03 18.30
CA ASN A 120 -2.83 7.68 17.69
C ASN A 120 -2.70 6.44 16.81
N GLU A 121 -3.78 5.69 16.68
CA GLU A 121 -3.96 4.73 15.60
C GLU A 121 -4.54 5.42 14.37
N TYR A 122 -4.26 4.85 13.21
CA TYR A 122 -4.75 5.36 11.93
C TYR A 122 -5.49 4.25 11.19
N ASP A 123 -6.76 4.45 10.93
CA ASP A 123 -7.60 3.52 10.17
C ASP A 123 -7.58 3.91 8.69
N LEU A 124 -7.11 3.01 7.84
CA LEU A 124 -7.02 3.19 6.39
C LEU A 124 -8.20 2.56 5.64
N SER A 125 -9.25 2.12 6.33
CA SER A 125 -10.42 1.50 5.70
C SER A 125 -11.08 2.41 4.66
N GLY A 126 -11.08 3.74 4.89
CA GLY A 126 -11.58 4.72 3.92
C GLY A 126 -10.79 4.72 2.61
N LEU A 127 -9.45 4.66 2.69
CA LEU A 127 -8.60 4.51 1.52
C LEU A 127 -8.91 3.21 0.77
N VAL A 128 -9.02 2.09 1.49
CA VAL A 128 -9.33 0.79 0.90
C VAL A 128 -10.70 0.81 0.19
N ALA A 129 -11.73 1.37 0.83
CA ALA A 129 -13.05 1.52 0.24
C ALA A 129 -12.99 2.33 -1.06
N ARG A 130 -12.28 3.47 -1.04
CA ARG A 130 -12.14 4.34 -2.20
C ARG A 130 -11.40 3.68 -3.36
N LEU A 131 -10.37 2.87 -3.08
CA LEU A 131 -9.68 2.09 -4.10
C LEU A 131 -10.57 0.99 -4.69
N LYS A 132 -11.40 0.33 -3.87
CA LYS A 132 -12.37 -0.65 -4.34
C LYS A 132 -13.43 -0.04 -5.26
N GLU A 133 -13.88 1.19 -5.00
CA GLU A 133 -14.79 1.92 -5.87
C GLU A 133 -14.17 2.27 -7.22
N LEU A 134 -12.88 2.59 -7.26
CA LEU A 134 -12.16 2.96 -8.49
C LEU A 134 -11.72 1.75 -9.32
N GLU A 135 -11.52 0.58 -8.69
CA GLU A 135 -11.01 -0.63 -9.35
C GLU A 135 -11.76 -1.00 -10.65
N PRO A 136 -13.11 -1.06 -10.67
CA PRO A 136 -13.84 -1.46 -11.86
C PRO A 136 -13.61 -0.55 -13.07
N GLU A 137 -13.47 0.77 -12.84
CA GLU A 137 -13.17 1.73 -13.91
C GLU A 137 -11.78 1.49 -14.50
N PHE A 138 -10.77 1.31 -13.65
CA PHE A 138 -9.41 1.01 -14.10
C PHE A 138 -9.33 -0.31 -14.84
N ARG A 139 -10.00 -1.35 -14.36
CA ARG A 139 -10.07 -2.66 -15.00
C ARG A 139 -10.69 -2.57 -16.39
N LYS A 140 -11.82 -1.87 -16.54
CA LYS A 140 -12.49 -1.68 -17.82
C LYS A 140 -11.55 -1.03 -18.85
N VAL A 141 -10.87 0.04 -18.49
CA VAL A 141 -9.91 0.72 -19.38
C VAL A 141 -8.75 -0.21 -19.76
N GLU A 142 -8.23 -1.01 -18.84
CA GLU A 142 -7.17 -1.97 -19.12
C GLU A 142 -7.62 -3.06 -20.10
N GLU A 143 -8.83 -3.57 -19.91
CA GLU A 143 -9.41 -4.58 -20.80
C GLU A 143 -9.61 -4.03 -22.21
N GLU A 144 -10.11 -2.80 -22.36
CA GLU A 144 -10.27 -2.11 -23.63
C GLU A 144 -8.91 -1.92 -24.35
N VAL A 145 -7.90 -1.43 -23.64
CA VAL A 145 -6.54 -1.26 -24.18
C VAL A 145 -5.96 -2.62 -24.61
N LYS A 146 -6.13 -3.66 -23.80
CA LYS A 146 -5.67 -5.01 -24.11
C LYS A 146 -6.39 -5.60 -25.33
N ALA A 147 -7.69 -5.39 -25.43
CA ALA A 147 -8.49 -5.81 -26.59
C ALA A 147 -8.02 -5.10 -27.86
N ARG A 148 -7.80 -3.78 -27.81
CA ARG A 148 -7.28 -2.99 -28.94
C ARG A 148 -5.90 -3.48 -29.39
N ARG A 149 -4.97 -3.70 -28.45
CA ARG A 149 -3.63 -4.25 -28.76
C ARG A 149 -3.71 -5.61 -29.43
N ARG A 150 -4.59 -6.51 -28.96
CA ARG A 150 -4.81 -7.83 -29.57
C ARG A 150 -5.40 -7.73 -30.98
N ALA A 151 -6.32 -6.81 -31.21
CA ALA A 151 -6.91 -6.59 -32.52
C ALA A 151 -5.87 -6.11 -33.54
N VAL A 152 -4.99 -5.20 -33.16
CA VAL A 152 -3.90 -4.70 -34.02
C VAL A 152 -2.84 -5.78 -34.29
N ALA A 153 -2.58 -6.68 -33.33
CA ALA A 153 -1.60 -7.76 -33.48
C ALA A 153 -2.13 -8.96 -34.33
N ARG A 154 -3.43 -9.00 -34.64
CA ARG A 154 -3.95 -10.06 -35.51
C ARG A 154 -3.42 -9.87 -36.94
N PRO A 155 -2.83 -10.92 -37.59
CA PRO A 155 -2.45 -10.84 -38.99
C PRO A 155 -3.72 -10.54 -39.81
N GLY A 156 -3.68 -9.48 -40.61
CA GLY A 156 -4.77 -9.17 -41.52
C GLY A 156 -5.10 -10.40 -42.36
N LEU A 157 -6.39 -10.66 -42.63
CA LEU A 157 -6.84 -11.65 -43.57
C LEU A 157 -6.09 -11.39 -44.89
N ARG A 158 -5.21 -12.31 -45.31
CA ARG A 158 -4.63 -12.30 -46.64
C ARG A 158 -5.81 -12.27 -47.64
N ARG A 159 -5.94 -11.18 -48.34
CA ARG A 159 -6.88 -11.09 -49.48
C ARG A 159 -6.54 -12.25 -50.40
N ARG A 160 -7.43 -13.24 -50.46
CA ARG A 160 -7.34 -14.33 -51.42
C ARG A 160 -7.38 -13.68 -52.79
N MET A 161 -6.23 -13.61 -53.47
CA MET A 161 -6.19 -13.22 -54.86
C MET A 161 -6.93 -14.33 -55.62
N GLU A 162 -8.17 -14.07 -56.02
CA GLU A 162 -8.87 -14.91 -56.98
C GLU A 162 -8.10 -14.79 -58.29
N GLY A 163 -7.40 -15.86 -58.61
CA GLY A 163 -6.81 -16.02 -59.93
C GLY A 163 -7.94 -16.13 -60.96
N THR A 164 -8.04 -15.10 -61.76
CA THR A 164 -8.84 -15.14 -62.98
C THR A 164 -8.05 -15.96 -64.01
N SER A 165 -8.56 -17.14 -64.38
CA SER A 165 -8.21 -17.85 -65.60
C SER A 165 -9.03 -17.34 -66.73
#